data_15d42ab6f74fd36174f1d1f1cd784e42
#
_entry.id   15d42ab6f74fd36174f1d1f1cd784e42
#
_cell.length_a   1.000
_cell.length_b   1.000
_cell.length_c   1.000
_cell.angle_alpha   90.00
_cell.angle_beta   90.00
_cell.angle_gamma   90.00
#
_symmetry.space_group_name_H-M   'P 1'
#
loop_
_entity.id
_entity.type
_entity.pdbx_description
1 polymer ?
#
loop_
_entity_poly.entity_id
_entity_poly.type
_entity_poly.pdbx_seq_one_letter_code
_entity_poly.pdbx_strand_id
1 'polypeptide(L)'
;RDVRLFSYRQLSSGVSDKKEWVFNLQEVIPTGHKRTVRSVAWSPNGQVLATASFDSTVGLWERIPENIRAEEGSDGPEWECFGTLEGHDSECKSVAFSYNGNLLASCGRDKSVWVWEAQPDADYECIGVLIEHSQDVKCVLWHPKEEVRMASDSKYSLTFHHLCQQILASASYDNTIKMYVDDPSCDWYCYTTLQAHSSTVWSLSFSPCGQFLASSSDDMTIWIWRRVSAAECVELGIQAHGNTPGRSGERWLPTYCIQGHFSGPIFSVNWAPGDSFDPRQALGKLVAAGADGKIIVFFLVRIYATLRGTYACAQSLEDNNPSRIFVHVGAQEENAHGSVDVNCVKWAPMNTDGSAPTMIASAGDDGEISIWT
;
A
#
# COMPACT_ATOMS: atom_id res chain seq x y z
N ARG A 1 2.06 15.79 -16.11
CA ARG A 1 2.30 16.63 -14.92
C ARG A 1 1.02 16.96 -14.17
N ASP A 2 -0.12 16.82 -14.82
CA ASP A 2 -1.42 17.15 -14.24
C ASP A 2 -2.03 15.92 -13.58
N VAL A 3 -2.88 16.12 -12.58
CA VAL A 3 -3.72 15.07 -12.00
C VAL A 3 -5.11 15.18 -12.61
N ARG A 4 -5.69 14.07 -13.04
CA ARG A 4 -7.04 14.00 -13.58
C ARG A 4 -7.95 13.25 -12.63
N LEU A 5 -9.05 13.86 -12.27
CA LEU A 5 -10.07 13.28 -11.41
C LEU A 5 -11.23 12.78 -12.26
N PHE A 6 -11.62 11.53 -12.02
CA PHE A 6 -12.74 10.89 -12.69
C PHE A 6 -13.79 10.46 -11.67
N SER A 7 -15.06 10.75 -11.96
CA SER A 7 -16.17 10.08 -11.31
C SER A 7 -16.59 8.86 -12.09
N TYR A 8 -17.17 7.89 -11.43
CA TYR A 8 -17.73 6.71 -12.07
C TYR A 8 -19.14 6.43 -11.56
N ARG A 9 -19.97 5.88 -12.43
CA ARG A 9 -21.32 5.43 -12.08
C ARG A 9 -21.67 4.16 -12.83
N GLN A 10 -22.42 3.29 -12.18
CA GLN A 10 -22.96 2.09 -12.80
C GLN A 10 -24.26 2.46 -13.54
N LEU A 11 -24.37 2.07 -14.81
CA LEU A 11 -25.62 2.14 -15.55
C LEU A 11 -26.40 0.83 -15.32
N SER A 12 -27.62 0.95 -14.83
CA SER A 12 -28.56 -0.16 -14.81
C SER A 12 -29.24 -0.26 -16.18
N SER A 13 -28.78 -1.16 -17.04
CA SER A 13 -29.50 -1.51 -18.26
C SER A 13 -30.65 -2.45 -17.90
N GLY A 14 -31.88 -2.00 -18.09
CA GLY A 14 -33.08 -2.78 -17.78
C GLY A 14 -33.31 -4.04 -18.65
N VAL A 15 -32.36 -4.47 -19.46
CA VAL A 15 -32.53 -5.54 -20.45
C VAL A 15 -31.39 -6.59 -20.45
N SER A 16 -30.28 -6.34 -19.82
CA SER A 16 -29.16 -7.32 -19.70
C SER A 16 -28.51 -7.27 -18.33
N ASP A 17 -28.14 -8.44 -17.77
CA ASP A 17 -27.38 -8.55 -16.52
C ASP A 17 -25.94 -7.99 -16.60
N LYS A 18 -25.56 -7.37 -17.71
CA LYS A 18 -24.25 -6.73 -17.85
C LYS A 18 -24.29 -5.37 -17.18
N LYS A 19 -23.47 -5.24 -16.13
CA LYS A 19 -23.18 -3.97 -15.48
C LYS A 19 -22.25 -3.16 -16.38
N GLU A 20 -22.72 -2.01 -16.84
CA GLU A 20 -21.91 -1.08 -17.60
C GLU A 20 -21.48 0.08 -16.69
N TRP A 21 -20.19 0.42 -16.71
CA TRP A 21 -19.63 1.50 -15.93
C TRP A 21 -19.24 2.66 -16.84
N VAL A 22 -19.64 3.87 -16.46
CA VAL A 22 -19.29 5.10 -17.17
C VAL A 22 -18.36 5.93 -16.29
N PHE A 23 -17.22 6.31 -16.85
CA PHE A 23 -16.23 7.18 -16.23
C PHE A 23 -16.29 8.54 -16.88
N ASN A 24 -16.49 9.58 -16.08
CA ASN A 24 -16.52 10.96 -16.55
C ASN A 24 -15.34 11.72 -15.95
N LEU A 25 -14.55 12.36 -16.80
CA LEU A 25 -13.55 13.32 -16.33
C LEU A 25 -14.30 14.44 -15.61
N GLN A 26 -13.98 14.63 -14.34
CA GLN A 26 -14.57 15.70 -13.55
C GLN A 26 -13.69 16.94 -13.64
N GLU A 27 -12.40 16.77 -13.44
CA GLU A 27 -11.49 17.88 -13.33
C GLU A 27 -10.06 17.51 -13.66
N VAL A 28 -9.28 18.50 -14.06
CA VAL A 28 -7.83 18.42 -14.26
C VAL A 28 -7.16 19.41 -13.31
N ILE A 29 -6.39 18.91 -12.36
CA ILE A 29 -5.60 19.73 -11.42
C ILE A 29 -4.25 20.03 -12.08
N PRO A 30 -3.98 21.28 -12.45
CA PRO A 30 -2.67 21.69 -12.97
C PRO A 30 -1.69 21.82 -11.82
N THR A 31 -0.98 20.74 -11.51
CA THR A 31 -0.16 20.67 -10.28
C THR A 31 1.05 21.63 -10.26
N GLY A 32 1.40 22.27 -11.35
CA GLY A 32 2.57 23.16 -11.39
C GLY A 32 3.92 22.47 -11.19
N HIS A 33 3.92 21.16 -10.95
CA HIS A 33 5.17 20.38 -10.84
C HIS A 33 6.05 20.54 -12.09
N LYS A 34 7.36 20.73 -11.87
CA LYS A 34 8.33 20.93 -12.95
C LYS A 34 8.67 19.65 -13.70
N ARG A 35 8.48 18.49 -13.05
CA ARG A 35 8.76 17.16 -13.61
C ARG A 35 7.55 16.24 -13.45
N THR A 36 7.73 14.96 -13.74
CA THR A 36 6.68 13.93 -13.70
C THR A 36 6.12 13.76 -12.29
N VAL A 37 4.80 13.80 -12.14
CA VAL A 37 4.10 13.29 -10.96
C VAL A 37 4.11 11.77 -11.05
N ARG A 38 4.74 11.13 -10.08
CA ARG A 38 4.94 9.67 -10.08
C ARG A 38 3.93 8.93 -9.19
N SER A 39 3.46 9.58 -8.14
CA SER A 39 2.54 8.99 -7.17
C SER A 39 1.53 10.02 -6.69
N VAL A 40 0.33 9.53 -6.42
CA VAL A 40 -0.75 10.31 -5.81
C VAL A 40 -1.36 9.52 -4.67
N ALA A 41 -1.80 10.20 -3.63
CA ALA A 41 -2.48 9.59 -2.50
C ALA A 41 -3.59 10.50 -1.97
N TRP A 42 -4.74 9.89 -1.67
CA TRP A 42 -5.83 10.54 -0.96
C TRP A 42 -5.66 10.40 0.54
N SER A 43 -5.97 11.47 1.26
CA SER A 43 -6.19 11.36 2.71
C SER A 43 -7.40 10.45 2.99
N PRO A 44 -7.44 9.75 4.13
CA PRO A 44 -8.53 8.81 4.45
C PRO A 44 -9.94 9.45 4.47
N ASN A 45 -10.02 10.75 4.79
CA ASN A 45 -11.26 11.52 4.75
C ASN A 45 -11.63 12.02 3.34
N GLY A 46 -10.74 11.82 2.33
CA GLY A 46 -10.95 12.23 0.95
C GLY A 46 -10.89 13.73 0.68
N GLN A 47 -10.38 14.54 1.62
CA GLN A 47 -10.35 15.99 1.48
C GLN A 47 -9.03 16.52 0.94
N VAL A 48 -7.93 15.82 1.21
CA VAL A 48 -6.59 16.20 0.77
C VAL A 48 -6.07 15.17 -0.24
N LEU A 49 -5.47 15.67 -1.31
CA LEU A 49 -4.72 14.91 -2.28
C LEU A 49 -3.24 15.27 -2.16
N ALA A 50 -2.36 14.29 -2.02
CA ALA A 50 -0.93 14.46 -2.08
C ALA A 50 -0.37 13.98 -3.41
N THR A 51 0.62 14.69 -3.96
CA THR A 51 1.30 14.36 -5.23
C THR A 51 2.80 14.32 -5.03
N ALA A 52 3.46 13.22 -5.37
CA ALA A 52 4.92 13.09 -5.34
C ALA A 52 5.50 13.21 -6.75
N SER A 53 6.49 14.09 -6.91
CA SER A 53 7.05 14.40 -8.22
C SER A 53 8.57 14.16 -8.31
N PHE A 54 9.02 13.92 -9.51
CA PHE A 54 10.45 13.84 -9.84
C PHE A 54 11.19 15.18 -9.72
N ASP A 55 10.48 16.28 -9.42
CA ASP A 55 11.09 17.56 -9.07
C ASP A 55 11.49 17.67 -7.59
N SER A 56 11.47 16.55 -6.87
CA SER A 56 11.84 16.39 -5.45
C SER A 56 10.82 16.93 -4.46
N THR A 57 9.66 17.37 -4.90
CA THR A 57 8.64 17.95 -4.02
C THR A 57 7.40 17.07 -3.88
N VAL A 58 6.67 17.26 -2.80
CA VAL A 58 5.32 16.73 -2.59
C VAL A 58 4.35 17.91 -2.52
N GLY A 59 3.39 17.96 -3.44
CA GLY A 59 2.32 18.96 -3.44
C GLY A 59 1.11 18.46 -2.63
N LEU A 60 0.49 19.36 -1.88
CA LEU A 60 -0.72 19.11 -1.10
C LEU A 60 -1.86 19.96 -1.65
N TRP A 61 -2.98 19.33 -1.93
CA TRP A 61 -4.10 19.91 -2.66
C TRP A 61 -5.37 19.70 -1.88
N GLU A 62 -6.19 20.76 -1.80
CA GLU A 62 -7.54 20.68 -1.24
C GLU A 62 -8.56 21.28 -2.19
N ARG A 63 -9.82 20.87 -2.00
CA ARG A 63 -10.93 21.41 -2.80
C ARG A 63 -11.42 22.71 -2.18
N ILE A 64 -11.48 23.75 -2.99
CA ILE A 64 -12.02 25.04 -2.57
C ILE A 64 -13.54 24.92 -2.35
N PRO A 65 -14.04 25.27 -1.14
CA PRO A 65 -15.47 25.21 -0.86
C PRO A 65 -16.30 26.09 -1.80
N GLU A 66 -17.46 25.59 -2.25
CA GLU A 66 -18.33 26.28 -3.23
C GLU A 66 -18.80 27.65 -2.76
N ASN A 67 -18.98 27.88 -1.46
CA ASN A 67 -19.36 29.17 -0.89
C ASN A 67 -18.27 30.24 -1.09
N ILE A 68 -17.00 29.88 -1.01
CA ILE A 68 -15.87 30.80 -1.23
C ILE A 68 -15.80 31.16 -2.72
N ARG A 69 -15.93 30.17 -3.60
CA ARG A 69 -15.94 30.37 -5.07
C ARG A 69 -17.09 31.28 -5.53
N ALA A 70 -18.26 31.12 -4.91
CA ALA A 70 -19.44 31.94 -5.26
C ALA A 70 -19.27 33.42 -4.85
N GLU A 71 -18.55 33.71 -3.78
CA GLU A 71 -18.28 35.08 -3.32
C GLU A 71 -17.25 35.79 -4.22
N GLU A 72 -16.29 35.06 -4.75
CA GLU A 72 -15.26 35.62 -5.64
C GLU A 72 -15.72 35.78 -7.10
N GLY A 73 -16.86 35.20 -7.46
CA GLY A 73 -17.41 35.28 -8.83
C GLY A 73 -16.49 34.64 -9.88
N SER A 74 -15.64 33.69 -9.46
CA SER A 74 -14.58 33.18 -10.29
C SER A 74 -14.92 31.81 -10.90
N ASP A 75 -14.70 31.70 -12.24
CA ASP A 75 -14.49 30.42 -12.93
C ASP A 75 -13.15 29.78 -12.60
N GLY A 76 -12.61 30.03 -11.39
CA GLY A 76 -11.31 29.56 -10.92
C GLY A 76 -11.28 28.03 -10.72
N PRO A 77 -10.09 27.45 -10.56
CA PRO A 77 -9.93 26.00 -10.33
C PRO A 77 -10.65 25.58 -9.06
N GLU A 78 -11.21 24.35 -9.06
CA GLU A 78 -11.86 23.79 -7.87
C GLU A 78 -10.85 23.35 -6.79
N TRP A 79 -9.59 23.20 -7.16
CA TRP A 79 -8.50 22.71 -6.31
C TRP A 79 -7.39 23.73 -6.22
N GLU A 80 -6.87 23.92 -5.02
CA GLU A 80 -5.70 24.76 -4.78
C GLU A 80 -4.57 23.97 -4.09
N CYS A 81 -3.35 24.40 -4.34
CA CYS A 81 -2.18 23.92 -3.62
C CYS A 81 -2.02 24.73 -2.33
N PHE A 82 -2.34 24.14 -1.19
CA PHE A 82 -2.17 24.80 0.09
C PHE A 82 -0.80 24.57 0.71
N GLY A 83 -0.05 23.55 0.22
CA GLY A 83 1.29 23.26 0.75
C GLY A 83 2.18 22.54 -0.26
N THR A 84 3.48 22.81 -0.17
CA THR A 84 4.54 22.10 -0.89
C THR A 84 5.59 21.66 0.09
N LEU A 85 5.79 20.35 0.22
CA LEU A 85 6.79 19.77 1.11
C LEU A 85 8.10 19.64 0.34
N GLU A 86 9.11 20.31 0.85
CA GLU A 86 10.47 20.32 0.33
C GLU A 86 11.42 19.64 1.31
N GLY A 87 12.42 18.93 0.79
CA GLY A 87 13.40 18.25 1.63
C GLY A 87 14.15 17.14 0.91
N HIS A 88 13.47 16.40 0.03
CA HIS A 88 14.15 15.38 -0.78
C HIS A 88 15.19 16.01 -1.71
N ASP A 89 16.39 15.42 -1.76
CA ASP A 89 17.48 15.87 -2.62
C ASP A 89 17.35 15.38 -4.08
N SER A 90 16.40 14.48 -4.35
CA SER A 90 16.20 13.90 -5.67
C SER A 90 14.75 13.47 -5.88
N GLU A 91 14.48 12.78 -7.01
CA GLU A 91 13.13 12.38 -7.42
C GLU A 91 12.32 11.73 -6.29
N CYS A 92 11.20 12.35 -5.94
CA CYS A 92 10.20 11.77 -5.07
C CYS A 92 9.39 10.70 -5.84
N LYS A 93 9.29 9.48 -5.32
CA LYS A 93 8.74 8.33 -6.06
C LYS A 93 7.43 7.80 -5.53
N SER A 94 7.18 7.97 -4.25
CA SER A 94 5.94 7.52 -3.63
C SER A 94 5.53 8.42 -2.48
N VAL A 95 4.24 8.53 -2.26
CA VAL A 95 3.61 9.24 -1.14
C VAL A 95 2.43 8.43 -0.64
N ALA A 96 2.21 8.41 0.67
CA ALA A 96 1.11 7.70 1.30
C ALA A 96 0.66 8.36 2.60
N PHE A 97 -0.65 8.47 2.83
CA PHE A 97 -1.22 8.89 4.11
C PHE A 97 -1.34 7.71 5.07
N SER A 98 -1.18 7.98 6.35
CA SER A 98 -1.47 7.04 7.43
C SER A 98 -2.97 6.76 7.53
N TYR A 99 -3.33 5.71 8.28
CA TYR A 99 -4.71 5.26 8.43
C TYR A 99 -5.65 6.36 8.97
N ASN A 100 -5.19 7.17 9.91
CA ASN A 100 -5.97 8.27 10.49
C ASN A 100 -5.80 9.61 9.73
N GLY A 101 -4.86 9.67 8.77
CA GLY A 101 -4.59 10.87 7.98
C GLY A 101 -3.70 11.91 8.66
N ASN A 102 -3.27 11.68 9.90
CA ASN A 102 -2.42 12.63 10.63
C ASN A 102 -0.97 12.63 10.15
N LEU A 103 -0.52 11.52 9.56
CA LEU A 103 0.83 11.40 9.03
C LEU A 103 0.81 11.19 7.51
N LEU A 104 1.83 11.71 6.87
CA LEU A 104 2.15 11.47 5.48
C LEU A 104 3.57 10.92 5.41
N ALA A 105 3.81 9.96 4.54
CA ALA A 105 5.16 9.49 4.23
C ALA A 105 5.49 9.75 2.78
N SER A 106 6.72 10.15 2.50
CA SER A 106 7.26 10.25 1.14
C SER A 106 8.59 9.52 1.03
N CYS A 107 8.97 9.10 -0.17
CA CYS A 107 10.26 8.47 -0.41
C CYS A 107 10.80 8.79 -1.79
N GLY A 108 12.11 8.63 -1.97
CA GLY A 108 12.73 9.05 -3.21
C GLY A 108 14.01 8.31 -3.62
N ARG A 109 14.59 8.84 -4.68
CA ARG A 109 15.86 8.41 -5.23
C ARG A 109 17.05 8.75 -4.32
N ASP A 110 16.89 9.70 -3.43
CA ASP A 110 17.85 10.08 -2.39
C ASP A 110 18.01 9.00 -1.29
N LYS A 111 17.34 7.84 -1.43
CA LYS A 111 17.38 6.69 -0.52
C LYS A 111 16.71 6.92 0.82
N SER A 112 16.05 8.04 0.98
CA SER A 112 15.39 8.46 2.22
C SER A 112 13.90 8.17 2.20
N VAL A 113 13.34 8.03 3.39
CA VAL A 113 11.91 8.05 3.69
C VAL A 113 11.67 9.17 4.68
N TRP A 114 10.75 10.07 4.34
CA TRP A 114 10.38 11.22 5.16
C TRP A 114 9.02 11.00 5.78
N VAL A 115 8.87 11.38 7.03
CA VAL A 115 7.59 11.35 7.74
C VAL A 115 7.20 12.77 8.11
N TRP A 116 6.00 13.14 7.73
CA TRP A 116 5.42 14.46 7.90
C TRP A 116 4.18 14.35 8.78
N GLU A 117 3.99 15.28 9.69
CA GLU A 117 2.82 15.34 10.57
C GLU A 117 1.96 16.55 10.21
N ALA A 118 0.66 16.33 10.07
CA ALA A 118 -0.32 17.38 9.84
C ALA A 118 -0.51 18.21 11.12
N GLN A 119 -0.31 19.52 11.02
CA GLN A 119 -0.52 20.49 12.10
C GLN A 119 -1.94 21.06 12.06
N PRO A 120 -2.45 21.60 13.18
CA PRO A 120 -3.81 22.15 13.26
C PRO A 120 -4.09 23.33 12.31
N ASP A 121 -3.06 24.02 11.85
CA ASP A 121 -3.11 25.17 10.93
C ASP A 121 -3.02 24.76 9.45
N ALA A 122 -3.24 23.48 9.16
CA ALA A 122 -3.15 22.88 7.85
C ALA A 122 -1.73 22.84 7.23
N ASP A 123 -0.70 23.09 8.03
CA ASP A 123 0.69 22.89 7.64
C ASP A 123 1.15 21.45 7.91
N TYR A 124 2.30 21.06 7.38
CA TYR A 124 2.92 19.76 7.59
C TYR A 124 4.36 19.91 8.02
N GLU A 125 4.68 19.39 9.19
CA GLU A 125 6.05 19.41 9.71
C GLU A 125 6.76 18.07 9.48
N CYS A 126 8.04 18.13 9.14
CA CYS A 126 8.89 16.95 9.08
C CYS A 126 9.24 16.49 10.49
N ILE A 127 8.75 15.32 10.87
CA ILE A 127 9.01 14.69 12.18
C ILE A 127 10.01 13.53 12.10
N GLY A 128 10.44 13.14 10.89
CA GLY A 128 11.44 12.07 10.74
C GLY A 128 12.01 11.95 9.34
N VAL A 129 13.33 11.74 9.27
CA VAL A 129 14.06 11.43 8.05
C VAL A 129 14.84 10.14 8.24
N LEU A 130 14.48 9.10 7.50
CA LEU A 130 14.96 7.74 7.65
C LEU A 130 15.87 7.40 6.46
N ILE A 131 17.18 7.24 6.73
CA ILE A 131 18.21 6.96 5.71
C ILE A 131 18.76 5.56 5.97
N GLU A 132 17.90 4.57 5.81
CA GLU A 132 18.24 3.17 6.11
C GLU A 132 18.49 2.34 4.84
N HIS A 133 17.92 2.75 3.70
CA HIS A 133 18.13 2.09 2.44
C HIS A 133 19.47 2.49 1.78
N SER A 134 20.10 1.52 1.12
CA SER A 134 21.35 1.77 0.40
C SER A 134 21.15 2.25 -1.06
N GLN A 135 19.92 2.14 -1.55
CA GLN A 135 19.53 2.50 -2.92
C GLN A 135 18.17 3.22 -2.93
N ASP A 136 17.70 3.63 -4.12
CA ASP A 136 16.41 4.28 -4.35
C ASP A 136 15.26 3.58 -3.63
N VAL A 137 14.42 4.35 -2.94
CA VAL A 137 13.16 3.86 -2.37
C VAL A 137 12.03 4.05 -3.38
N LYS A 138 11.33 2.98 -3.72
CA LYS A 138 10.31 2.94 -4.78
C LYS A 138 8.89 3.15 -4.28
N CYS A 139 8.60 2.66 -3.08
CA CYS A 139 7.27 2.63 -2.51
C CYS A 139 7.33 2.83 -1.00
N VAL A 140 6.38 3.61 -0.48
CA VAL A 140 6.06 3.68 0.95
C VAL A 140 4.60 3.33 1.15
N LEU A 141 4.30 2.68 2.28
CA LEU A 141 2.97 2.23 2.60
C LEU A 141 2.76 2.17 4.12
N TRP A 142 1.66 2.73 4.59
CA TRP A 142 1.24 2.63 5.98
C TRP A 142 0.46 1.35 6.26
N HIS A 143 0.61 0.83 7.46
CA HIS A 143 -0.23 -0.24 7.96
C HIS A 143 -1.71 0.21 8.00
N PRO A 144 -2.68 -0.64 7.57
CA PRO A 144 -4.07 -0.23 7.41
C PRO A 144 -4.84 -0.02 8.71
N LYS A 145 -4.19 -0.14 9.85
CA LYS A 145 -4.79 0.03 11.18
C LYS A 145 -3.81 0.69 12.12
N GLU A 146 -4.33 1.48 13.04
CA GLU A 146 -3.56 1.92 14.20
C GLU A 146 -3.41 0.77 15.20
N GLU A 147 -2.27 0.69 15.84
CA GLU A 147 -2.03 -0.27 16.90
C GLU A 147 -2.07 0.43 18.25
N VAL A 148 -3.07 0.06 19.04
CA VAL A 148 -3.16 0.52 20.43
C VAL A 148 -2.09 -0.21 21.25
N ARG A 149 -1.14 0.54 21.78
CA ARG A 149 -0.21 0.03 22.79
C ARG A 149 -0.93 -0.06 24.14
N MET A 150 -1.05 -1.27 24.67
CA MET A 150 -1.37 -1.44 26.07
C MET A 150 -0.10 -1.10 26.87
N ALA A 151 -0.08 0.07 27.50
CA ALA A 151 0.96 0.40 28.46
C ALA A 151 0.83 -0.58 29.65
N SER A 152 1.82 -1.47 29.80
CA SER A 152 1.86 -2.43 30.90
C SER A 152 2.16 -1.83 32.26
N ASP A 153 2.47 -0.52 32.34
CA ASP A 153 2.79 0.18 33.58
C ASP A 153 1.93 1.42 33.79
N SER A 154 0.85 1.19 34.53
CA SER A 154 -0.16 2.17 34.87
C SER A 154 0.24 3.08 36.04
N LYS A 155 1.37 3.76 35.99
CA LYS A 155 1.74 4.72 37.07
C LYS A 155 1.85 6.17 36.67
N TYR A 156 1.78 6.53 35.39
CA TYR A 156 1.83 7.94 34.99
C TYR A 156 0.71 8.25 33.98
N SER A 157 -0.21 9.01 34.49
CA SER A 157 -1.43 9.56 33.94
C SER A 157 -1.21 10.51 32.75
N LEU A 158 -2.12 10.45 31.79
CA LEU A 158 -2.75 11.59 31.12
C LEU A 158 -1.96 12.35 30.05
N THR A 159 -1.44 11.65 29.06
CA THR A 159 -1.40 12.23 27.72
C THR A 159 -1.76 11.12 26.71
N PHE A 160 -2.97 11.17 26.19
CA PHE A 160 -3.56 10.16 25.29
C PHE A 160 -2.89 10.06 23.91
N HIS A 161 -1.87 10.89 23.63
CA HIS A 161 -1.22 10.97 22.32
C HIS A 161 -0.21 9.85 22.02
N HIS A 162 0.20 9.06 23.01
CA HIS A 162 1.26 8.04 22.83
C HIS A 162 0.79 6.58 22.84
N LEU A 163 -0.51 6.32 22.69
CA LEU A 163 -1.05 4.95 22.74
C LEU A 163 -1.23 4.30 21.35
N CYS A 164 -1.15 5.06 20.29
CA CYS A 164 -1.35 4.55 18.93
C CYS A 164 -0.03 4.55 18.18
N GLN A 165 0.50 3.37 17.90
CA GLN A 165 1.71 3.20 17.11
C GLN A 165 1.35 2.89 15.66
N GLN A 166 1.90 3.66 14.73
CA GLN A 166 1.73 3.44 13.31
C GLN A 166 2.95 2.73 12.72
N ILE A 167 2.72 1.78 11.83
CA ILE A 167 3.79 1.07 11.13
C ILE A 167 3.89 1.61 9.71
N LEU A 168 5.08 1.98 9.31
CA LEU A 168 5.41 2.36 7.95
C LEU A 168 6.30 1.28 7.31
N ALA A 169 6.03 0.93 6.07
CA ALA A 169 6.84 0.04 5.26
C ALA A 169 7.41 0.76 4.05
N SER A 170 8.64 0.44 3.66
CA SER A 170 9.25 0.93 2.42
C SER A 170 9.88 -0.20 1.61
N ALA A 171 9.85 -0.07 0.29
CA ALA A 171 10.45 -1.01 -0.65
C ALA A 171 11.50 -0.31 -1.51
N SER A 172 12.62 -0.99 -1.81
CA SER A 172 13.77 -0.35 -2.41
C SER A 172 14.43 -1.17 -3.54
N TYR A 173 15.23 -0.46 -4.29
CA TYR A 173 16.21 -0.98 -5.27
C TYR A 173 17.32 -1.82 -4.61
N ASP A 174 17.48 -1.72 -3.29
CA ASP A 174 18.42 -2.53 -2.51
C ASP A 174 17.90 -3.96 -2.21
N ASN A 175 16.81 -4.36 -2.85
CA ASN A 175 16.15 -5.67 -2.75
C ASN A 175 15.51 -5.94 -1.39
N THR A 176 15.43 -4.93 -0.53
CA THR A 176 14.90 -5.08 0.84
C THR A 176 13.61 -4.30 1.04
N ILE A 177 12.87 -4.73 2.05
CA ILE A 177 11.74 -4.00 2.61
C ILE A 177 12.14 -3.62 4.03
N LYS A 178 11.95 -2.36 4.41
CA LYS A 178 12.18 -1.89 5.78
C LYS A 178 10.87 -1.51 6.44
N MET A 179 10.78 -1.82 7.73
CA MET A 179 9.61 -1.54 8.53
C MET A 179 10.01 -0.57 9.64
N TYR A 180 9.25 0.49 9.78
CA TYR A 180 9.52 1.58 10.71
C TYR A 180 8.37 1.77 11.69
N VAL A 181 8.72 2.25 12.86
CA VAL A 181 7.79 2.67 13.90
C VAL A 181 8.41 3.86 14.65
N ASP A 182 7.56 4.59 15.33
CA ASP A 182 7.99 5.58 16.31
C ASP A 182 8.26 4.92 17.68
N ASP A 183 9.14 5.50 18.44
CA ASP A 183 9.37 5.14 19.84
C ASP A 183 8.53 6.05 20.78
N PRO A 184 8.55 5.81 22.10
CA PRO A 184 7.84 6.68 23.05
C PRO A 184 8.33 8.13 23.10
N SER A 185 9.51 8.43 22.52
CA SER A 185 10.06 9.79 22.39
C SER A 185 9.65 10.44 21.07
N CYS A 186 8.80 9.78 20.25
CA CYS A 186 8.40 10.16 18.89
C CYS A 186 9.54 10.12 17.87
N ASP A 187 10.63 9.42 18.15
CA ASP A 187 11.69 9.20 17.18
C ASP A 187 11.36 7.99 16.29
N TRP A 188 11.44 8.18 14.98
CA TRP A 188 11.21 7.13 13.99
C TRP A 188 12.46 6.29 13.77
N TYR A 189 12.33 4.96 13.75
CA TYR A 189 13.44 4.04 13.50
C TYR A 189 13.02 2.78 12.74
N CYS A 190 13.99 2.16 12.05
CA CYS A 190 13.80 0.87 11.40
C CYS A 190 13.87 -0.25 12.44
N TYR A 191 12.76 -0.93 12.71
CA TYR A 191 12.74 -2.03 13.67
C TYR A 191 13.00 -3.40 13.04
N THR A 192 12.81 -3.55 11.73
CA THR A 192 13.12 -4.79 11.02
C THR A 192 13.33 -4.58 9.52
N THR A 193 14.19 -5.40 8.94
CA THR A 193 14.44 -5.47 7.49
C THR A 193 14.03 -6.84 6.98
N LEU A 194 13.18 -6.88 5.95
CA LEU A 194 12.70 -8.10 5.31
C LEU A 194 13.54 -8.37 4.06
N GLN A 195 14.09 -9.58 3.99
CA GLN A 195 15.00 -10.00 2.91
C GLN A 195 14.56 -11.36 2.39
N ALA A 196 14.10 -11.41 1.14
CA ALA A 196 13.80 -12.63 0.39
C ALA A 196 13.89 -12.40 -1.12
N HIS A 197 13.64 -11.16 -1.57
CA HIS A 197 13.80 -10.81 -2.97
C HIS A 197 15.26 -10.78 -3.40
N SER A 198 15.52 -11.20 -4.62
CA SER A 198 16.85 -11.18 -5.22
C SER A 198 17.09 -9.97 -6.13
N SER A 199 16.09 -9.15 -6.36
CA SER A 199 16.15 -7.91 -7.15
C SER A 199 15.23 -6.84 -6.57
N THR A 200 15.15 -5.68 -7.23
CA THR A 200 14.37 -4.51 -6.84
C THR A 200 12.96 -4.85 -6.36
N VAL A 201 12.58 -4.35 -5.20
CA VAL A 201 11.19 -4.40 -4.72
C VAL A 201 10.45 -3.16 -5.19
N TRP A 202 9.42 -3.35 -6.03
CA TRP A 202 8.70 -2.25 -6.67
C TRP A 202 7.49 -1.77 -5.89
N SER A 203 6.72 -2.69 -5.34
CA SER A 203 5.41 -2.36 -4.75
C SER A 203 5.12 -3.20 -3.53
N LEU A 204 4.37 -2.62 -2.61
CA LEU A 204 3.90 -3.21 -1.37
C LEU A 204 2.39 -3.10 -1.26
N SER A 205 1.77 -4.07 -0.60
CA SER A 205 0.37 -3.98 -0.23
C SER A 205 0.07 -4.78 1.03
N PHE A 206 -0.46 -4.14 2.07
CA PHE A 206 -0.96 -4.85 3.24
C PHE A 206 -2.30 -5.53 2.96
N SER A 207 -2.53 -6.66 3.60
CA SER A 207 -3.87 -7.20 3.72
C SER A 207 -4.76 -6.29 4.56
N PRO A 208 -6.08 -6.24 4.35
CA PRO A 208 -6.99 -5.39 5.12
C PRO A 208 -6.94 -5.61 6.63
N CYS A 209 -6.60 -6.82 7.06
CA CYS A 209 -6.43 -7.13 8.50
C CYS A 209 -5.08 -6.66 9.07
N GLY A 210 -4.11 -6.27 8.22
CA GLY A 210 -2.77 -5.87 8.62
C GLY A 210 -1.83 -7.02 9.04
N GLN A 211 -2.30 -8.26 8.99
CA GLN A 211 -1.48 -9.41 9.41
C GLN A 211 -0.56 -9.96 8.30
N PHE A 212 -0.79 -9.54 7.07
CA PHE A 212 0.02 -9.94 5.92
C PHE A 212 0.44 -8.73 5.10
N LEU A 213 1.61 -8.86 4.47
CA LEU A 213 2.13 -7.91 3.51
C LEU A 213 2.47 -8.68 2.23
N ALA A 214 2.11 -8.14 1.09
CA ALA A 214 2.57 -8.62 -0.22
C ALA A 214 3.62 -7.66 -0.77
N SER A 215 4.66 -8.20 -1.39
CA SER A 215 5.69 -7.42 -2.09
C SER A 215 5.94 -7.99 -3.48
N SER A 216 6.06 -7.13 -4.48
CA SER A 216 6.37 -7.52 -5.86
C SER A 216 7.74 -7.01 -6.28
N SER A 217 8.42 -7.75 -7.16
CA SER A 217 9.81 -7.50 -7.48
C SER A 217 10.15 -7.73 -8.96
N ASP A 218 11.28 -7.18 -9.32
CA ASP A 218 12.01 -7.40 -10.56
C ASP A 218 12.47 -8.87 -10.74
N ASP A 219 12.55 -9.62 -9.65
CA ASP A 219 12.87 -11.05 -9.64
C ASP A 219 11.70 -11.95 -10.11
N MET A 220 10.63 -11.35 -10.63
CA MET A 220 9.42 -12.03 -11.13
C MET A 220 8.65 -12.80 -10.06
N THR A 221 8.86 -12.46 -8.80
CA THR A 221 8.16 -13.10 -7.67
C THR A 221 7.31 -12.11 -6.88
N ILE A 222 6.30 -12.66 -6.19
CA ILE A 222 5.55 -11.94 -5.17
C ILE A 222 5.75 -12.71 -3.87
N TRP A 223 6.27 -12.06 -2.84
CA TRP A 223 6.36 -12.64 -1.52
C TRP A 223 5.19 -12.23 -0.64
N ILE A 224 4.66 -13.19 0.10
CA ILE A 224 3.68 -12.97 1.15
C ILE A 224 4.39 -13.10 2.50
N TRP A 225 4.40 -12.03 3.25
CA TRP A 225 4.97 -11.94 4.58
C TRP A 225 3.88 -12.01 5.61
N ARG A 226 4.10 -12.75 6.68
CA ARG A 226 3.17 -12.87 7.81
C ARG A 226 3.77 -12.21 9.05
N ARG A 227 2.95 -11.42 9.70
CA ARG A 227 3.25 -10.88 11.02
C ARG A 227 3.01 -11.95 12.07
N VAL A 228 3.98 -12.18 12.94
CA VAL A 228 3.97 -13.18 13.99
C VAL A 228 4.24 -12.49 15.32
N SER A 229 3.37 -12.70 16.29
CA SER A 229 3.53 -12.12 17.64
C SER A 229 4.69 -12.76 18.40
N ALA A 230 5.15 -12.07 19.46
CA ALA A 230 6.20 -12.61 20.33
C ALA A 230 5.83 -13.97 20.93
N ALA A 231 4.57 -14.14 21.36
CA ALA A 231 4.09 -15.40 21.92
C ALA A 231 4.13 -16.53 20.87
N GLU A 232 3.68 -16.24 19.66
CA GLU A 232 3.68 -17.19 18.56
C GLU A 232 5.12 -17.52 18.10
N CYS A 233 6.05 -16.57 18.16
CA CYS A 233 7.48 -16.84 17.90
C CYS A 233 8.04 -17.86 18.87
N VAL A 234 7.70 -17.77 20.16
CA VAL A 234 8.12 -18.75 21.18
C VAL A 234 7.56 -20.14 20.88
N GLU A 235 6.27 -20.23 20.51
CA GLU A 235 5.63 -21.50 20.12
C GLU A 235 6.26 -22.13 18.88
N LEU A 236 6.71 -21.33 17.93
CA LEU A 236 7.38 -21.76 16.70
C LEU A 236 8.88 -22.02 16.88
N GLY A 237 9.43 -21.80 18.08
CA GLY A 237 10.86 -21.94 18.35
C GLY A 237 11.75 -20.91 17.66
N ILE A 238 11.17 -19.79 17.23
CA ILE A 238 11.89 -18.71 16.56
C ILE A 238 12.56 -17.83 17.62
N GLN A 239 13.88 -17.76 17.56
CA GLN A 239 14.62 -16.92 18.51
C GLN A 239 14.32 -15.44 18.26
N ALA A 240 13.96 -14.74 19.32
CA ALA A 240 13.86 -13.29 19.31
C ALA A 240 15.28 -12.70 19.24
N HIS A 241 15.72 -12.25 18.09
CA HIS A 241 16.97 -11.50 17.97
C HIS A 241 16.66 -10.00 18.08
N GLY A 242 17.26 -9.37 19.08
CA GLY A 242 17.28 -7.92 19.30
C GLY A 242 16.18 -7.41 20.24
N ASN A 243 16.62 -6.67 21.24
CA ASN A 243 15.76 -5.80 22.05
C ASN A 243 15.44 -4.54 21.23
N THR A 244 14.43 -4.62 20.36
CA THR A 244 13.93 -3.43 19.70
C THR A 244 13.01 -2.71 20.69
N PRO A 245 13.28 -1.47 21.06
CA PRO A 245 12.41 -0.74 21.96
C PRO A 245 10.99 -0.74 21.43
N GLY A 246 10.04 -1.17 22.22
CA GLY A 246 8.63 -1.09 21.91
C GLY A 246 7.98 -2.23 21.15
N ARG A 247 8.72 -3.13 20.49
CA ARG A 247 8.21 -4.32 19.78
C ARG A 247 9.04 -5.57 20.03
N SER A 248 9.33 -5.86 21.30
CA SER A 248 10.12 -7.02 21.67
C SER A 248 9.44 -8.32 21.21
N GLY A 249 10.09 -9.01 20.28
CA GLY A 249 9.73 -10.37 19.87
C GLY A 249 8.75 -10.51 18.71
N GLU A 250 8.16 -9.44 18.17
CA GLU A 250 7.34 -9.51 16.95
C GLU A 250 8.22 -9.69 15.71
N ARG A 251 7.75 -10.47 14.73
CA ARG A 251 8.48 -10.79 13.50
C ARG A 251 7.56 -10.74 12.26
N TRP A 252 8.16 -10.37 11.15
CA TRP A 252 7.59 -10.59 9.82
C TRP A 252 8.34 -11.73 9.15
N LEU A 253 7.63 -12.80 8.80
CA LEU A 253 8.21 -14.00 8.21
C LEU A 253 7.79 -14.14 6.76
N PRO A 254 8.72 -14.48 5.84
CA PRO A 254 8.35 -14.88 4.50
C PRO A 254 7.59 -16.20 4.59
N THR A 255 6.34 -16.20 4.15
CA THR A 255 5.44 -17.35 4.33
C THR A 255 5.15 -18.07 3.03
N TYR A 256 5.07 -17.34 1.92
CA TYR A 256 4.78 -17.90 0.62
C TYR A 256 5.39 -17.06 -0.51
N CYS A 257 5.91 -17.74 -1.54
CA CYS A 257 6.43 -17.14 -2.76
C CYS A 257 5.55 -17.53 -3.95
N ILE A 258 4.93 -16.55 -4.57
CA ILE A 258 4.20 -16.71 -5.83
C ILE A 258 5.20 -16.50 -6.96
N GLN A 259 5.43 -17.53 -7.78
CA GLN A 259 6.40 -17.51 -8.88
C GLN A 259 5.91 -18.30 -10.09
N GLY A 260 6.52 -18.09 -11.25
CA GLY A 260 6.19 -18.83 -12.49
C GLY A 260 4.96 -18.33 -13.23
N HIS A 261 4.37 -17.20 -12.83
CA HIS A 261 3.19 -16.62 -13.49
C HIS A 261 3.56 -15.44 -14.41
N PHE A 262 4.63 -14.74 -14.08
CA PHE A 262 5.15 -13.61 -14.86
C PHE A 262 6.44 -13.99 -15.55
N SER A 263 6.67 -13.42 -16.73
CA SER A 263 7.90 -13.59 -17.52
C SER A 263 8.79 -12.34 -17.50
N GLY A 264 8.43 -11.33 -16.71
CA GLY A 264 9.16 -10.08 -16.51
C GLY A 264 8.94 -9.50 -15.11
N PRO A 265 9.58 -8.36 -14.83
CA PRO A 265 9.41 -7.61 -13.59
C PRO A 265 7.95 -7.40 -13.21
N ILE A 266 7.62 -7.50 -11.91
CA ILE A 266 6.27 -7.24 -11.39
C ILE A 266 6.27 -5.87 -10.73
N PHE A 267 5.69 -4.88 -11.42
CA PHE A 267 5.77 -3.48 -11.00
C PHE A 267 4.74 -3.08 -9.94
N SER A 268 3.62 -3.77 -9.89
CA SER A 268 2.54 -3.39 -8.98
C SER A 268 1.85 -4.60 -8.39
N VAL A 269 1.54 -4.52 -7.11
CA VAL A 269 0.74 -5.47 -6.37
C VAL A 269 -0.27 -4.72 -5.50
N ASN A 270 -1.50 -5.21 -5.42
CA ASN A 270 -2.50 -4.60 -4.58
C ASN A 270 -3.45 -5.64 -4.00
N TRP A 271 -3.61 -5.62 -2.67
CA TRP A 271 -4.55 -6.45 -1.95
C TRP A 271 -5.94 -5.82 -2.02
N ALA A 272 -6.96 -6.61 -2.34
CA ALA A 272 -8.34 -6.10 -2.38
C ALA A 272 -8.74 -5.58 -1.00
N PRO A 273 -9.28 -4.36 -0.90
CA PRO A 273 -9.93 -3.91 0.31
C PRO A 273 -11.16 -4.78 0.53
N GLY A 274 -11.52 -5.05 1.74
CA GLY A 274 -12.72 -5.76 1.97
C GLY A 274 -12.78 -6.56 3.20
N ASP A 275 -13.87 -6.98 3.26
CA ASP A 275 -14.80 -7.62 4.16
C ASP A 275 -14.19 -8.56 5.13
N SER A 276 -14.89 -8.66 6.22
CA SER A 276 -15.02 -9.78 7.15
C SER A 276 -14.48 -11.12 6.61
N PHE A 277 -13.23 -11.08 6.09
CA PHE A 277 -12.49 -12.30 5.92
C PHE A 277 -12.38 -12.93 7.30
N ASP A 278 -12.96 -14.10 7.44
CA ASP A 278 -12.49 -14.97 8.51
C ASP A 278 -10.99 -15.18 8.23
N PRO A 279 -10.08 -14.51 8.98
CA PRO A 279 -8.64 -14.64 8.75
C PRO A 279 -8.18 -16.09 8.96
N ARG A 280 -9.11 -16.97 9.35
CA ARG A 280 -8.90 -18.40 9.53
C ARG A 280 -9.04 -19.18 8.23
N GLN A 281 -9.72 -18.66 7.20
CA GLN A 281 -9.99 -19.43 5.98
C GLN A 281 -9.63 -18.73 4.68
N ALA A 282 -9.90 -17.43 4.52
CA ALA A 282 -9.61 -16.71 3.29
C ALA A 282 -8.78 -15.45 3.60
N LEU A 283 -7.68 -15.26 2.90
CA LEU A 283 -6.82 -14.09 3.00
C LEU A 283 -7.19 -13.00 1.99
N GLY A 284 -8.16 -13.30 1.10
CA GLY A 284 -8.67 -12.37 0.12
C GLY A 284 -8.07 -12.50 -1.27
N LYS A 285 -8.23 -11.44 -2.05
CA LYS A 285 -7.77 -11.34 -3.43
C LYS A 285 -6.57 -10.41 -3.51
N LEU A 286 -5.61 -10.79 -4.32
CA LEU A 286 -4.45 -9.99 -4.66
C LEU A 286 -4.42 -9.81 -6.17
N VAL A 287 -4.21 -8.59 -6.65
CA VAL A 287 -3.95 -8.34 -8.06
C VAL A 287 -2.51 -7.93 -8.24
N ALA A 288 -1.89 -8.39 -9.32
CA ALA A 288 -0.54 -7.99 -9.69
C ALA A 288 -0.42 -7.74 -11.19
N ALA A 289 0.50 -6.86 -11.55
CA ALA A 289 0.77 -6.49 -12.94
C ALA A 289 2.26 -6.23 -13.16
N GLY A 290 2.75 -6.48 -14.38
CA GLY A 290 4.18 -6.37 -14.66
C GLY A 290 4.53 -6.07 -16.11
N ALA A 291 5.81 -6.19 -16.41
CA ALA A 291 6.43 -5.85 -17.68
C ALA A 291 6.04 -6.78 -18.85
N ASP A 292 5.41 -7.91 -18.57
CA ASP A 292 4.95 -8.83 -19.60
C ASP A 292 3.51 -8.54 -20.08
N GLY A 293 2.97 -7.37 -19.72
CA GLY A 293 1.63 -6.92 -20.11
C GLY A 293 0.50 -7.67 -19.42
N LYS A 294 0.80 -8.52 -18.43
CA LYS A 294 -0.21 -9.33 -17.74
C LYS A 294 -0.77 -8.62 -16.52
N ILE A 295 -2.05 -8.88 -16.29
CA ILE A 295 -2.73 -8.62 -15.03
C ILE A 295 -3.25 -9.95 -14.49
N ILE A 296 -2.88 -10.31 -13.27
CA ILE A 296 -3.27 -11.58 -12.67
C ILE A 296 -3.91 -11.34 -11.31
N VAL A 297 -5.08 -11.93 -11.11
CA VAL A 297 -5.79 -11.95 -9.82
C VAL A 297 -5.55 -13.29 -9.14
N PHE A 298 -5.02 -13.24 -7.94
CA PHE A 298 -4.78 -14.39 -7.09
C PHE A 298 -5.79 -14.44 -5.95
N PHE A 299 -6.31 -15.63 -5.67
CA PHE A 299 -7.07 -15.90 -4.46
C PHE A 299 -6.15 -16.55 -3.43
N LEU A 300 -6.10 -15.99 -2.24
CA LEU A 300 -5.27 -16.49 -1.16
C LEU A 300 -6.14 -17.16 -0.10
N VAL A 301 -5.84 -18.41 0.21
CA VAL A 301 -6.57 -19.21 1.20
C VAL A 301 -5.57 -19.77 2.21
N ARG A 302 -5.89 -19.66 3.50
CA ARG A 302 -5.11 -20.27 4.58
C ARG A 302 -5.74 -21.62 4.93
N ILE A 303 -4.98 -22.70 4.86
CA ILE A 303 -5.42 -24.01 5.32
C ILE A 303 -4.71 -24.34 6.63
N TYR A 304 -5.51 -24.59 7.67
CA TYR A 304 -5.00 -25.17 8.91
C TYR A 304 -4.91 -26.69 8.71
N ALA A 305 -3.75 -27.27 8.95
CA ALA A 305 -3.63 -28.71 9.05
C ALA A 305 -4.33 -29.18 10.33
N THR A 306 -5.63 -29.42 10.26
CA THR A 306 -6.28 -30.25 11.28
C THR A 306 -5.84 -31.69 11.08
N LEU A 307 -5.20 -32.25 12.09
CA LEU A 307 -4.89 -33.67 12.21
C LEU A 307 -6.20 -34.48 12.18
N ARG A 308 -6.77 -34.72 11.01
CA ARG A 308 -7.66 -35.83 10.64
C ARG A 308 -8.31 -35.59 9.27
N GLY A 309 -7.95 -36.40 8.31
CA GLY A 309 -8.71 -36.59 7.06
C GLY A 309 -8.03 -36.06 5.80
N THR A 310 -7.63 -36.98 5.02
CA THR A 310 -7.13 -36.95 3.65
C THR A 310 -7.81 -35.93 2.73
N TYR A 311 -7.05 -34.94 2.28
CA TYR A 311 -7.15 -34.39 0.93
C TYR A 311 -5.73 -34.30 0.36
N ALA A 312 -5.47 -35.20 -0.58
CA ALA A 312 -4.22 -35.25 -1.28
C ALA A 312 -4.23 -34.23 -2.44
N CYS A 313 -3.40 -33.22 -2.35
CA CYS A 313 -2.66 -32.75 -3.50
C CYS A 313 -1.24 -32.46 -2.98
N ALA A 314 -0.39 -33.46 -3.17
CA ALA A 314 0.95 -33.48 -2.64
C ALA A 314 1.92 -32.95 -3.67
N GLN A 315 2.67 -31.92 -3.29
CA GLN A 315 4.07 -31.83 -3.64
C GLN A 315 4.85 -31.32 -2.42
N SER A 316 5.71 -32.22 -1.91
CA SER A 316 6.70 -32.09 -0.82
C SER A 316 6.15 -31.78 0.59
N LEU A 317 5.98 -32.85 1.34
CA LEU A 317 5.76 -32.91 2.79
C LEU A 317 7.12 -32.91 3.53
N GLU A 318 7.74 -31.74 3.73
CA GLU A 318 8.91 -31.67 4.61
C GLU A 318 8.95 -30.45 5.54
N ASP A 319 7.88 -29.68 5.69
CA ASP A 319 7.83 -28.58 6.63
C ASP A 319 6.71 -28.75 7.66
N ASN A 320 7.11 -28.84 8.94
CA ASN A 320 6.23 -28.84 10.11
C ASN A 320 5.52 -27.49 10.36
N ASN A 321 5.12 -26.77 9.32
CA ASN A 321 4.43 -25.48 9.46
C ASN A 321 2.91 -25.68 9.48
N PRO A 322 2.21 -25.44 10.60
CA PRO A 322 0.80 -25.74 10.77
C PRO A 322 -0.16 -24.84 9.99
N SER A 323 0.33 -23.84 9.25
CA SER A 323 -0.54 -22.98 8.44
C SER A 323 0.08 -22.71 7.08
N ARG A 324 -0.47 -23.35 6.04
CA ARG A 324 -0.06 -23.13 4.65
C ARG A 324 -0.98 -22.12 3.98
N ILE A 325 -0.40 -21.23 3.19
CA ILE A 325 -1.14 -20.37 2.27
C ILE A 325 -1.22 -21.12 0.93
N PHE A 326 -2.43 -21.25 0.40
CA PHE A 326 -2.66 -21.71 -0.96
C PHE A 326 -3.01 -20.52 -1.82
N VAL A 327 -2.43 -20.48 -3.00
CA VAL A 327 -2.68 -19.44 -4.00
C VAL A 327 -3.31 -20.10 -5.20
N HIS A 328 -4.45 -19.56 -5.64
CA HIS A 328 -5.14 -19.97 -6.85
C HIS A 328 -5.24 -18.79 -7.79
N VAL A 329 -4.91 -18.97 -9.05
CA VAL A 329 -5.12 -17.98 -10.09
C VAL A 329 -6.60 -17.93 -10.40
N GLY A 330 -7.23 -16.79 -10.13
CA GLY A 330 -8.67 -16.60 -10.35
C GLY A 330 -8.99 -16.06 -11.73
N ALA A 331 -8.25 -15.06 -12.17
CA ALA A 331 -8.37 -14.46 -13.49
C ALA A 331 -6.99 -14.01 -13.98
N GLN A 332 -6.77 -14.14 -15.25
CA GLN A 332 -5.55 -13.70 -15.91
C GLN A 332 -5.94 -13.03 -17.22
N GLU A 333 -5.44 -11.82 -17.40
CA GLU A 333 -5.55 -11.07 -18.66
C GLU A 333 -4.16 -10.94 -19.25
N GLU A 334 -3.96 -11.47 -20.43
CA GLU A 334 -2.74 -11.35 -21.21
C GLU A 334 -2.90 -10.18 -22.18
N ASN A 335 -1.84 -9.37 -22.31
CA ASN A 335 -1.88 -8.18 -23.16
C ASN A 335 -2.94 -7.15 -22.74
N ALA A 336 -3.11 -6.94 -21.46
CA ALA A 336 -4.08 -6.00 -20.88
C ALA A 336 -3.91 -4.57 -21.42
N HIS A 337 -2.69 -4.17 -21.75
CA HIS A 337 -2.31 -2.92 -22.38
C HIS A 337 -1.54 -3.18 -23.71
N GLY A 338 -2.02 -4.14 -24.51
CA GLY A 338 -1.26 -4.62 -25.67
C GLY A 338 -0.03 -5.42 -25.24
N SER A 339 1.13 -5.12 -25.84
CA SER A 339 2.41 -5.79 -25.49
C SER A 339 3.34 -4.92 -24.66
N VAL A 340 2.80 -3.90 -23.97
CA VAL A 340 3.59 -2.95 -23.18
C VAL A 340 3.44 -3.21 -21.68
N ASP A 341 4.32 -2.61 -20.91
CA ASP A 341 4.40 -2.75 -19.46
C ASP A 341 3.14 -2.22 -18.78
N VAL A 342 2.63 -2.95 -17.79
CA VAL A 342 1.58 -2.50 -16.89
C VAL A 342 2.21 -2.00 -15.59
N ASN A 343 2.29 -0.69 -15.45
CA ASN A 343 3.04 -0.01 -14.39
C ASN A 343 2.33 0.03 -13.04
N CYS A 344 1.01 0.03 -13.05
CA CYS A 344 0.22 0.14 -11.84
C CYS A 344 -1.11 -0.61 -11.97
N VAL A 345 -1.50 -1.28 -10.90
CA VAL A 345 -2.80 -1.91 -10.77
C VAL A 345 -3.34 -1.68 -9.37
N LYS A 346 -4.62 -1.30 -9.28
CA LYS A 346 -5.30 -1.03 -8.00
C LYS A 346 -6.72 -1.55 -8.03
N TRP A 347 -7.14 -2.15 -6.91
CA TRP A 347 -8.55 -2.40 -6.66
C TRP A 347 -9.31 -1.10 -6.42
N ALA A 348 -10.56 -1.04 -6.83
CA ALA A 348 -11.46 0.01 -6.37
C ALA A 348 -11.59 -0.02 -4.84
N PRO A 349 -11.91 1.10 -4.19
CA PRO A 349 -12.24 1.11 -2.77
C PRO A 349 -13.50 0.26 -2.50
N MET A 350 -13.79 -0.02 -1.23
CA MET A 350 -15.02 -0.71 -0.85
C MET A 350 -16.26 0.03 -1.37
N ASN A 351 -17.25 -0.73 -1.80
CA ASN A 351 -18.53 -0.16 -2.20
C ASN A 351 -19.23 0.52 -1.02
N THR A 352 -20.12 1.46 -1.31
CA THR A 352 -20.85 2.21 -0.28
C THR A 352 -21.77 1.33 0.59
N ASP A 353 -22.12 0.14 0.10
CA ASP A 353 -22.88 -0.88 0.85
C ASP A 353 -21.99 -1.80 1.72
N GLY A 354 -20.68 -1.54 1.75
CA GLY A 354 -19.71 -2.34 2.48
C GLY A 354 -19.29 -3.63 1.77
N SER A 355 -19.73 -3.88 0.55
CA SER A 355 -19.30 -5.06 -0.22
C SER A 355 -17.90 -4.90 -0.80
N ALA A 356 -17.19 -6.01 -1.02
CA ALA A 356 -15.88 -6.02 -1.64
C ALA A 356 -15.94 -5.50 -3.08
N PRO A 357 -14.92 -4.75 -3.53
CA PRO A 357 -14.87 -4.25 -4.89
C PRO A 357 -14.75 -5.38 -5.90
N THR A 358 -15.39 -5.19 -7.06
CA THR A 358 -15.24 -6.06 -8.22
C THR A 358 -14.40 -5.43 -9.32
N MET A 359 -14.08 -4.15 -9.20
CA MET A 359 -13.34 -3.39 -10.20
C MET A 359 -11.85 -3.28 -9.89
N ILE A 360 -11.06 -3.33 -10.95
CA ILE A 360 -9.62 -3.07 -10.94
C ILE A 360 -9.34 -1.97 -11.96
N ALA A 361 -8.49 -1.03 -11.62
CA ALA A 361 -7.91 -0.08 -12.55
C ALA A 361 -6.46 -0.47 -12.84
N SER A 362 -6.04 -0.39 -14.10
CA SER A 362 -4.65 -0.56 -14.49
C SER A 362 -4.17 0.60 -15.36
N ALA A 363 -2.88 0.89 -15.32
CA ALA A 363 -2.23 1.90 -16.14
C ALA A 363 -0.95 1.32 -16.76
N GLY A 364 -0.77 1.52 -18.05
CA GLY A 364 0.34 0.99 -18.83
C GLY A 364 1.19 2.06 -19.53
N ASP A 365 2.24 1.61 -20.18
CA ASP A 365 3.14 2.46 -21.00
C ASP A 365 2.49 2.92 -22.32
N ASP A 366 1.31 2.39 -22.67
CA ASP A 366 0.45 2.89 -23.75
C ASP A 366 -0.15 4.28 -23.41
N GLY A 367 -0.01 4.73 -22.17
CA GLY A 367 -0.58 5.97 -21.67
C GLY A 367 -2.08 5.89 -21.37
N GLU A 368 -2.66 4.69 -21.37
CA GLU A 368 -4.07 4.45 -21.11
C GLU A 368 -4.32 3.95 -19.69
N ILE A 369 -5.54 4.15 -19.23
CA ILE A 369 -6.08 3.56 -18.00
C ILE A 369 -7.21 2.62 -18.40
N SER A 370 -7.08 1.35 -18.05
CA SER A 370 -8.10 0.33 -18.31
C SER A 370 -8.80 -0.07 -17.01
N ILE A 371 -10.12 -0.33 -17.14
CA ILE A 371 -10.96 -0.75 -16.01
C ILE A 371 -11.49 -2.16 -16.28
N TRP A 372 -11.29 -3.04 -15.32
CA TRP A 372 -11.66 -4.45 -15.35
C TRP A 372 -12.74 -4.73 -14.28
N THR A 373 -13.76 -5.53 -14.62
CA THR A 373 -14.92 -5.84 -13.75
C THR A 373 -15.18 -7.34 -13.61
#